data_bc0d1f58ca504a2f69fa0ad12ebee98a
#
_entry.id   bc0d1f58ca504a2f69fa0ad12ebee98a
#
_cell.length_a   1.000
_cell.length_b   1.000
_cell.length_c   1.000
_cell.angle_alpha   90.00
_cell.angle_beta   90.00
_cell.angle_gamma   90.00
#
_symmetry.space_group_name_H-M   'P 1'
#
loop_
_entity.id
_entity.type
_entity.pdbx_description
1 polymer ?
#
loop_
_entity_poly.entity_id
_entity_poly.type
_entity_poly.pdbx_seq_one_letter_code
_entity_poly.pdbx_strand_id
1 'polypeptide(L)'
;MKEIKRFHVYFVNKEEKAKLEKFMFGAEAYSDNVAQAKLNPNVVGKPAEWIAEQAGFKVPSETQIICAECKEVGPNEPLTREKLSPVLAILKAKSTDDGIAKAAAMVEFNGLGHSAAIHTEDHEISKKFGHACKAIRIIENAPSTFGGIGSVYNAFIPSLTLGCGSYGHNSVSNNVSAVNLINIKRIGRRNNNMQWVKLPPKVYFEKNSIRYLRDM
;
A
#
# COMPACT_ATOMS: atom_id res chain seq x y z
N MET A 1 -2.59 19.02 -12.54
CA MET A 1 -1.60 19.85 -11.81
C MET A 1 -2.10 21.23 -11.37
N LYS A 2 -2.85 21.98 -12.19
CA LYS A 2 -3.38 23.31 -11.77
C LYS A 2 -4.31 23.22 -10.55
N GLU A 3 -5.19 22.22 -10.50
CA GLU A 3 -6.13 22.05 -9.38
C GLU A 3 -5.42 21.68 -8.07
N ILE A 4 -4.42 20.80 -8.13
CA ILE A 4 -3.67 20.38 -6.93
C ILE A 4 -2.94 21.58 -6.27
N LYS A 5 -2.47 22.54 -7.06
CA LYS A 5 -1.81 23.75 -6.53
C LYS A 5 -2.71 24.59 -5.62
N ARG A 6 -4.03 24.54 -5.79
CA ARG A 6 -5.00 25.25 -4.92
C ARG A 6 -5.01 24.72 -3.47
N PHE A 7 -4.45 23.55 -3.23
CA PHE A 7 -4.40 22.90 -1.91
C PHE A 7 -3.04 23.05 -1.24
N HIS A 8 -2.36 24.18 -1.46
CA HIS A 8 -1.06 24.49 -0.83
C HIS A 8 0.01 23.39 -1.11
N VAL A 9 0.04 22.90 -2.36
CA VAL A 9 1.01 21.91 -2.82
C VAL A 9 2.16 22.61 -3.53
N TYR A 10 3.36 22.34 -3.06
CA TYR A 10 4.60 22.82 -3.68
C TYR A 10 5.21 21.73 -4.58
N PHE A 11 5.47 22.06 -5.84
CA PHE A 11 6.14 21.16 -6.77
C PHE A 11 7.62 21.47 -6.83
N VAL A 12 8.43 20.51 -6.39
CA VAL A 12 9.89 20.67 -6.41
C VAL A 12 10.44 20.66 -7.85
N ASN A 13 11.45 21.48 -8.11
CA ASN A 13 12.23 21.42 -9.31
C ASN A 13 13.27 20.27 -9.22
N LYS A 14 14.10 20.10 -10.26
CA LYS A 14 15.06 18.99 -10.34
C LYS A 14 16.13 19.05 -9.24
N GLU A 15 16.60 20.24 -8.90
CA GLU A 15 17.65 20.41 -7.87
C GLU A 15 17.07 20.19 -6.46
N GLU A 16 15.90 20.74 -6.19
CA GLU A 16 15.18 20.55 -4.93
C GLU A 16 14.80 19.08 -4.72
N LYS A 17 14.38 18.39 -5.80
CA LYS A 17 14.10 16.96 -5.76
C LYS A 17 15.33 16.17 -5.33
N ALA A 18 16.50 16.42 -5.92
CA ALA A 18 17.73 15.72 -5.55
C ALA A 18 18.15 15.98 -4.10
N LYS A 19 17.98 17.22 -3.60
CA LYS A 19 18.21 17.57 -2.20
C LYS A 19 17.24 16.82 -1.27
N LEU A 20 15.98 16.77 -1.64
CA LEU A 20 14.94 16.07 -0.89
C LEU A 20 15.21 14.57 -0.81
N GLU A 21 15.55 13.93 -1.92
CA GLU A 21 15.92 12.51 -1.99
C GLU A 21 17.11 12.20 -1.09
N LYS A 22 18.14 12.99 -1.17
CA LYS A 22 19.33 12.83 -0.32
C LYS A 22 19.02 13.01 1.18
N PHE A 23 18.21 13.98 1.53
CA PHE A 23 17.80 14.22 2.91
C PHE A 23 16.92 13.07 3.45
N MET A 24 15.99 12.58 2.63
CA MET A 24 15.04 11.57 3.06
C MET A 24 15.63 10.16 3.15
N PHE A 25 16.56 9.81 2.25
CA PHE A 25 17.06 8.43 2.13
C PHE A 25 18.59 8.30 2.27
N GLY A 26 19.28 9.40 2.54
CA GLY A 26 20.74 9.42 2.74
C GLY A 26 21.56 9.17 1.47
N ALA A 27 22.80 8.75 1.67
CA ALA A 27 23.72 8.47 0.55
C ALA A 27 23.28 7.24 -0.28
N GLU A 28 22.59 6.31 0.33
CA GLU A 28 22.09 5.07 -0.28
C GLU A 28 20.68 5.21 -0.90
N ALA A 29 20.24 6.46 -1.15
CA ALA A 29 18.90 6.76 -1.67
C ALA A 29 18.55 5.95 -2.94
N TYR A 30 19.53 5.73 -3.81
CA TYR A 30 19.37 5.02 -5.09
C TYR A 30 19.78 3.55 -5.05
N SER A 31 19.94 2.98 -3.86
CA SER A 31 20.26 1.56 -3.70
C SER A 31 19.08 0.67 -4.10
N ASP A 32 19.35 -0.39 -4.85
CA ASP A 32 18.37 -1.45 -5.14
C ASP A 32 17.94 -2.19 -3.86
N ASN A 33 18.80 -2.19 -2.85
CA ASN A 33 18.47 -2.77 -1.55
C ASN A 33 17.70 -1.77 -0.70
N VAL A 34 16.39 -1.97 -0.60
CA VAL A 34 15.48 -1.13 0.21
C VAL A 34 15.93 -1.02 1.67
N ALA A 35 16.58 -2.06 2.22
CA ALA A 35 17.09 -2.03 3.60
C ALA A 35 18.27 -1.07 3.79
N GLN A 36 19.03 -0.78 2.75
CA GLN A 36 20.12 0.21 2.80
C GLN A 36 19.60 1.63 2.63
N ALA A 37 18.66 1.85 1.73
CA ALA A 37 18.01 3.15 1.52
C ALA A 37 16.92 3.40 2.57
N LYS A 38 17.30 3.51 3.82
CA LYS A 38 16.37 3.74 4.95
C LYS A 38 15.82 5.15 4.93
N LEU A 39 14.51 5.25 5.18
CA LEU A 39 13.89 6.55 5.42
C LEU A 39 14.52 7.21 6.65
N ASN A 40 14.86 8.48 6.53
CA ASN A 40 15.27 9.30 7.66
C ASN A 40 14.12 9.38 8.69
N PRO A 41 14.30 8.83 9.91
CA PRO A 41 13.22 8.79 10.90
C PRO A 41 12.75 10.19 11.34
N ASN A 42 13.61 11.20 11.18
CA ASN A 42 13.28 12.56 11.59
C ASN A 42 12.20 13.23 10.71
N VAL A 43 11.90 12.69 9.52
CA VAL A 43 10.86 13.26 8.64
C VAL A 43 9.45 12.81 9.04
N VAL A 44 9.34 11.74 9.83
CA VAL A 44 8.04 11.17 10.20
C VAL A 44 7.23 12.16 11.02
N GLY A 45 6.03 12.49 10.54
CA GLY A 45 5.11 13.42 11.19
C GLY A 45 5.53 14.90 11.15
N LYS A 46 6.58 15.27 10.40
CA LYS A 46 7.01 16.66 10.28
C LYS A 46 6.24 17.40 9.17
N PRO A 47 6.00 18.72 9.32
CA PRO A 47 5.36 19.52 8.30
C PRO A 47 6.25 19.70 7.07
N ALA A 48 5.64 20.00 5.93
CA ALA A 48 6.31 20.16 4.64
C ALA A 48 7.39 21.24 4.68
N GLU A 49 7.12 22.40 5.28
CA GLU A 49 8.06 23.50 5.42
C GLU A 49 9.34 23.07 6.14
N TRP A 50 9.22 22.38 7.28
CA TRP A 50 10.37 21.87 8.02
C TRP A 50 11.21 20.89 7.18
N ILE A 51 10.54 19.97 6.47
CA ILE A 51 11.24 18.99 5.59
C ILE A 51 12.01 19.71 4.49
N ALA A 52 11.42 20.72 3.85
CA ALA A 52 12.08 21.52 2.81
C ALA A 52 13.30 22.25 3.35
N GLU A 53 13.16 22.91 4.50
CA GLU A 53 14.25 23.64 5.14
C GLU A 53 15.43 22.71 5.47
N GLN A 54 15.16 21.57 6.08
CA GLN A 54 16.20 20.57 6.40
C GLN A 54 16.84 19.96 5.16
N ALA A 55 16.07 19.82 4.06
CA ALA A 55 16.58 19.39 2.77
C ALA A 55 17.39 20.49 2.03
N GLY A 56 17.38 21.73 2.54
CA GLY A 56 18.16 22.83 1.99
C GLY A 56 17.50 23.60 0.84
N PHE A 57 16.16 23.73 0.89
CA PHE A 57 15.39 24.62 0.03
C PHE A 57 14.22 25.25 0.79
N LYS A 58 13.62 26.28 0.22
CA LYS A 58 12.50 27.00 0.86
C LYS A 58 11.21 26.79 0.09
N VAL A 59 10.13 26.68 0.83
CA VAL A 59 8.76 26.64 0.32
C VAL A 59 7.93 27.73 1.00
N PRO A 60 6.81 28.18 0.42
CA PRO A 60 5.85 29.04 1.12
C PRO A 60 5.41 28.46 2.46
N SER A 61 5.22 29.29 3.48
CA SER A 61 4.86 28.84 4.84
C SER A 61 3.52 28.11 4.91
N GLU A 62 2.61 28.40 3.98
CA GLU A 62 1.32 27.71 3.85
C GLU A 62 1.43 26.33 3.18
N THR A 63 2.63 25.89 2.75
CA THR A 63 2.80 24.61 2.05
C THR A 63 2.43 23.44 2.95
N GLN A 64 1.45 22.66 2.52
CA GLN A 64 1.00 21.46 3.23
C GLN A 64 1.63 20.19 2.68
N ILE A 65 1.89 20.13 1.38
CA ILE A 65 2.42 18.95 0.70
C ILE A 65 3.52 19.36 -0.27
N ILE A 66 4.62 18.62 -0.25
CA ILE A 66 5.69 18.71 -1.26
C ILE A 66 5.43 17.60 -2.29
N CYS A 67 5.37 17.97 -3.56
CA CYS A 67 5.19 17.03 -4.67
C CYS A 67 6.43 16.95 -5.56
N ALA A 68 6.83 15.74 -5.90
CA ALA A 68 7.86 15.46 -6.87
C ALA A 68 7.31 14.67 -8.06
N GLU A 69 7.54 15.14 -9.28
CA GLU A 69 7.23 14.34 -10.47
C GLU A 69 8.31 13.29 -10.66
N CYS A 70 7.87 12.01 -10.72
CA CYS A 70 8.70 10.85 -10.94
C CYS A 70 8.37 10.22 -12.30
N LYS A 71 9.38 9.60 -12.94
CA LYS A 71 9.22 8.99 -14.28
C LYS A 71 8.85 7.52 -14.19
N GLU A 72 9.38 6.82 -13.21
CA GLU A 72 9.23 5.39 -13.01
C GLU A 72 9.11 5.07 -11.50
N VAL A 73 8.78 3.85 -11.17
CA VAL A 73 8.80 3.33 -9.81
C VAL A 73 10.07 2.52 -9.64
N GLY A 74 10.83 2.77 -8.59
CA GLY A 74 12.03 2.00 -8.32
C GLY A 74 13.19 2.82 -7.73
N PRO A 75 14.38 2.21 -7.64
CA PRO A 75 15.55 2.79 -6.98
C PRO A 75 15.99 4.13 -7.58
N ASN A 76 15.86 4.32 -8.92
CA ASN A 76 16.22 5.57 -9.59
C ASN A 76 15.30 6.75 -9.22
N GLU A 77 14.17 6.47 -8.59
CA GLU A 77 13.17 7.43 -8.14
C GLU A 77 12.80 7.12 -6.67
N PRO A 78 13.71 7.35 -5.71
CA PRO A 78 13.56 6.93 -4.33
C PRO A 78 12.32 7.53 -3.63
N LEU A 79 11.82 8.68 -4.09
CA LEU A 79 10.56 9.23 -3.60
C LEU A 79 9.32 8.40 -3.93
N THR A 80 9.43 7.35 -4.73
CA THR A 80 8.34 6.38 -4.94
C THR A 80 8.21 5.36 -3.81
N ARG A 81 9.09 5.39 -2.81
CA ARG A 81 9.00 4.61 -1.57
C ARG A 81 7.99 5.22 -0.59
N GLU A 82 7.62 4.46 0.42
CA GLU A 82 6.86 4.99 1.57
C GLU A 82 7.69 6.05 2.32
N LYS A 83 7.06 7.14 2.73
CA LYS A 83 7.76 8.31 3.29
C LYS A 83 7.23 8.77 4.65
N LEU A 84 6.06 8.31 5.09
CA LEU A 84 5.41 8.66 6.37
C LEU A 84 5.42 10.17 6.68
N SER A 85 5.30 10.99 5.64
CA SER A 85 5.45 12.44 5.68
C SER A 85 4.68 13.11 4.54
N PRO A 86 4.42 14.43 4.57
CA PRO A 86 3.69 15.14 3.54
C PRO A 86 4.54 15.36 2.25
N VAL A 87 5.19 14.31 1.80
CA VAL A 87 5.96 14.28 0.54
C VAL A 87 5.31 13.27 -0.40
N LEU A 88 4.87 13.72 -1.56
CA LEU A 88 4.12 12.93 -2.54
C LEU A 88 4.92 12.76 -3.83
N ALA A 89 5.04 11.52 -4.30
CA ALA A 89 5.52 11.22 -5.66
C ALA A 89 4.33 11.19 -6.62
N ILE A 90 4.47 11.84 -7.77
CA ILE A 90 3.46 11.84 -8.83
C ILE A 90 4.06 11.21 -10.07
N LEU A 91 3.35 10.21 -10.62
CA LEU A 91 3.70 9.58 -11.88
C LEU A 91 2.57 9.81 -12.90
N LYS A 92 2.95 10.07 -14.14
CA LYS A 92 2.00 10.12 -15.25
C LYS A 92 1.80 8.73 -15.81
N ALA A 93 0.55 8.36 -16.03
CA ALA A 93 0.17 7.14 -16.72
C ALA A 93 -0.23 7.44 -18.17
N LYS A 94 0.11 6.53 -19.09
CA LYS A 94 -0.24 6.62 -20.52
C LYS A 94 -1.61 6.02 -20.81
N SER A 95 -2.06 5.12 -19.94
CA SER A 95 -3.35 4.43 -20.02
C SER A 95 -3.79 3.99 -18.62
N THR A 96 -5.02 3.51 -18.49
CA THR A 96 -5.52 2.90 -17.25
C THR A 96 -4.64 1.73 -16.82
N ASP A 97 -4.25 0.86 -17.74
CA ASP A 97 -3.41 -0.29 -17.45
C ASP A 97 -2.01 0.09 -16.98
N ASP A 98 -1.41 1.09 -17.60
CA ASP A 98 -0.12 1.65 -17.15
C ASP A 98 -0.25 2.28 -15.74
N GLY A 99 -1.36 2.94 -15.47
CA GLY A 99 -1.66 3.49 -14.14
C GLY A 99 -1.77 2.42 -13.07
N ILE A 100 -2.50 1.35 -13.35
CA ILE A 100 -2.65 0.19 -12.46
C ILE A 100 -1.29 -0.48 -12.22
N ALA A 101 -0.51 -0.71 -13.28
CA ALA A 101 0.81 -1.31 -13.18
C ALA A 101 1.77 -0.48 -12.31
N LYS A 102 1.77 0.85 -12.49
CA LYS A 102 2.58 1.75 -11.67
C LYS A 102 2.15 1.76 -10.21
N ALA A 103 0.85 1.78 -9.94
CA ALA A 103 0.33 1.72 -8.57
C ALA A 103 0.70 0.40 -7.88
N ALA A 104 0.55 -0.73 -8.57
CA ALA A 104 0.98 -2.04 -8.06
C ALA A 104 2.49 -2.07 -7.77
N ALA A 105 3.30 -1.56 -8.68
CA ALA A 105 4.75 -1.45 -8.50
C ALA A 105 5.12 -0.59 -7.30
N MET A 106 4.43 0.54 -7.07
CA MET A 106 4.68 1.38 -5.88
C MET A 106 4.37 0.65 -4.58
N VAL A 107 3.28 -0.11 -4.53
CA VAL A 107 2.93 -0.94 -3.37
C VAL A 107 3.99 -2.01 -3.12
N GLU A 108 4.47 -2.67 -4.17
CA GLU A 108 5.48 -3.72 -4.06
C GLU A 108 6.87 -3.21 -3.72
N PHE A 109 7.21 -2.01 -4.17
CA PHE A 109 8.54 -1.45 -3.98
C PHE A 109 8.86 -1.17 -2.51
N ASN A 110 7.94 -0.58 -1.77
CA ASN A 110 8.09 -0.39 -0.32
C ASN A 110 6.76 0.03 0.33
N GLY A 111 5.94 -0.91 0.72
CA GLY A 111 4.66 -0.61 1.35
C GLY A 111 3.62 -1.71 1.16
N LEU A 112 4.05 -2.96 1.04
CA LEU A 112 3.15 -4.09 0.86
C LEU A 112 2.06 -4.15 1.92
N GLY A 113 0.83 -4.30 1.47
CA GLY A 113 -0.28 -4.81 2.24
C GLY A 113 -1.20 -3.76 2.86
N HIS A 114 -0.81 -2.50 3.02
CA HIS A 114 -1.62 -1.56 3.79
C HIS A 114 -2.91 -1.13 3.06
N SER A 115 -2.81 -0.19 2.14
CA SER A 115 -3.97 0.38 1.46
C SER A 115 -3.59 0.92 0.08
N ALA A 116 -4.53 0.85 -0.85
CA ALA A 116 -4.45 1.53 -2.14
C ALA A 116 -5.80 2.18 -2.45
N ALA A 117 -5.80 3.33 -3.13
CA ALA A 117 -7.01 4.03 -3.49
C ALA A 117 -7.09 4.26 -4.99
N ILE A 118 -8.29 4.16 -5.53
CA ILE A 118 -8.60 4.43 -6.93
C ILE A 118 -9.81 5.35 -7.03
N HIS A 119 -9.78 6.27 -8.00
CA HIS A 119 -10.92 7.10 -8.36
C HIS A 119 -11.36 6.72 -9.76
N THR A 120 -12.52 6.09 -9.88
CA THR A 120 -13.11 5.64 -11.15
C THR A 120 -14.62 5.45 -10.99
N GLU A 121 -15.36 5.57 -12.08
CA GLU A 121 -16.77 5.21 -12.16
C GLU A 121 -16.97 3.81 -12.76
N ASP A 122 -15.89 3.19 -13.25
CA ASP A 122 -15.91 1.86 -13.88
C ASP A 122 -15.51 0.78 -12.86
N HIS A 123 -16.48 -0.06 -12.48
CA HIS A 123 -16.28 -1.16 -11.53
C HIS A 123 -15.33 -2.24 -12.03
N GLU A 124 -15.21 -2.46 -13.33
CA GLU A 124 -14.27 -3.45 -13.86
C GLU A 124 -12.82 -2.95 -13.74
N ILE A 125 -12.60 -1.63 -13.92
CA ILE A 125 -11.32 -0.99 -13.64
C ILE A 125 -11.00 -1.10 -12.14
N SER A 126 -11.97 -0.84 -11.26
CA SER A 126 -11.80 -0.97 -9.82
C SER A 126 -11.42 -2.39 -9.40
N LYS A 127 -12.09 -3.41 -9.93
CA LYS A 127 -11.75 -4.82 -9.70
C LYS A 127 -10.34 -5.15 -10.20
N LYS A 128 -10.00 -4.71 -11.42
CA LYS A 128 -8.67 -4.93 -12.00
C LYS A 128 -7.58 -4.31 -11.13
N PHE A 129 -7.80 -3.10 -10.65
CA PHE A 129 -6.90 -2.44 -9.69
C PHE A 129 -6.76 -3.22 -8.40
N GLY A 130 -7.89 -3.67 -7.82
CA GLY A 130 -7.91 -4.46 -6.59
C GLY A 130 -7.17 -5.79 -6.71
N HIS A 131 -7.23 -6.46 -7.86
CA HIS A 131 -6.48 -7.68 -8.12
C HIS A 131 -4.98 -7.42 -8.31
N ALA A 132 -4.62 -6.29 -8.92
CA ALA A 132 -3.22 -5.97 -9.21
C ALA A 132 -2.45 -5.49 -7.97
N CYS A 133 -3.08 -4.66 -7.12
CA CYS A 133 -2.43 -4.07 -5.96
C CYS A 133 -2.41 -5.04 -4.76
N LYS A 134 -1.24 -5.39 -4.28
CA LYS A 134 -1.05 -6.22 -3.07
C LYS A 134 -1.31 -5.42 -1.80
N ALA A 135 -2.51 -4.87 -1.68
CA ALA A 135 -3.01 -4.15 -0.52
C ALA A 135 -4.31 -4.80 -0.03
N ILE A 136 -4.48 -4.90 1.28
CA ILE A 136 -5.67 -5.54 1.86
C ILE A 136 -6.89 -4.62 1.94
N ARG A 137 -6.69 -3.32 1.73
CA ARG A 137 -7.76 -2.32 1.64
C ARG A 137 -7.66 -1.60 0.31
N ILE A 138 -8.65 -1.82 -0.53
CA ILE A 138 -8.82 -1.07 -1.77
C ILE A 138 -9.95 -0.07 -1.54
N ILE A 139 -9.62 1.20 -1.65
CA ILE A 139 -10.54 2.30 -1.40
C ILE A 139 -10.96 2.90 -2.74
N GLU A 140 -12.26 2.89 -3.01
CA GLU A 140 -12.82 3.44 -4.24
C GLU A 140 -13.48 4.80 -3.95
N ASN A 141 -13.12 5.80 -4.74
CA ASN A 141 -13.71 7.14 -4.74
C ASN A 141 -13.72 7.85 -3.37
N ALA A 142 -12.77 7.52 -2.51
CA ALA A 142 -12.59 8.15 -1.21
C ALA A 142 -11.11 8.33 -0.89
N PRO A 143 -10.76 9.29 -0.02
CA PRO A 143 -9.39 9.43 0.48
C PRO A 143 -8.95 8.16 1.22
N SER A 144 -7.74 7.68 0.96
CA SER A 144 -7.21 6.45 1.57
C SER A 144 -7.25 6.48 3.10
N THR A 145 -6.94 7.61 3.71
CA THR A 145 -6.94 7.78 5.17
C THR A 145 -8.32 7.51 5.78
N PHE A 146 -9.35 8.17 5.27
CA PHE A 146 -10.71 8.02 5.78
C PHE A 146 -11.33 6.69 5.35
N GLY A 147 -11.17 6.31 4.09
CA GLY A 147 -11.69 5.05 3.57
C GLY A 147 -11.11 3.84 4.28
N GLY A 148 -9.83 3.88 4.64
CA GLY A 148 -9.16 2.80 5.38
C GLY A 148 -9.71 2.59 6.80
N ILE A 149 -10.18 3.66 7.45
CA ILE A 149 -10.78 3.60 8.79
C ILE A 149 -12.14 2.89 8.75
N GLY A 150 -12.89 3.01 7.65
CA GLY A 150 -14.23 2.44 7.52
C GLY A 150 -15.32 3.30 8.17
N SER A 151 -16.35 2.69 8.77
CA SER A 151 -17.49 3.35 9.41
C SER A 151 -18.34 4.15 8.43
N VAL A 152 -18.49 5.47 8.62
CA VAL A 152 -19.33 6.34 7.77
C VAL A 152 -18.84 6.47 6.33
N TYR A 153 -17.62 6.09 6.04
CA TYR A 153 -17.01 6.21 4.71
C TYR A 153 -17.27 5.00 3.80
N ASN A 154 -17.50 3.82 4.39
CA ASN A 154 -17.78 2.58 3.67
C ASN A 154 -18.18 1.46 4.65
N ALA A 155 -18.41 0.24 4.11
CA ALA A 155 -18.84 -0.92 4.90
C ALA A 155 -17.69 -1.65 5.66
N PHE A 156 -16.49 -1.11 5.70
CA PHE A 156 -15.43 -1.71 6.51
C PHE A 156 -15.73 -1.56 8.00
N ILE A 157 -15.35 -2.58 8.77
CA ILE A 157 -15.42 -2.51 10.23
C ILE A 157 -14.52 -1.35 10.70
N PRO A 158 -15.03 -0.41 11.52
CA PRO A 158 -14.25 0.71 12.02
C PRO A 158 -12.98 0.25 12.70
N SER A 159 -11.83 0.70 12.22
CA SER A 159 -10.52 0.32 12.75
C SER A 159 -9.57 1.50 12.75
N LEU A 160 -8.96 1.78 13.89
CA LEU A 160 -7.89 2.78 14.03
C LEU A 160 -6.50 2.14 13.97
N THR A 161 -6.40 0.84 14.28
CA THR A 161 -5.18 0.06 14.10
C THR A 161 -5.29 -0.74 12.81
N LEU A 162 -4.55 -0.31 11.79
CA LEU A 162 -4.57 -0.90 10.46
C LEU A 162 -3.28 -1.66 10.23
N GLY A 163 -3.38 -2.99 10.13
CA GLY A 163 -2.26 -3.85 9.74
C GLY A 163 -2.20 -4.07 8.23
N CYS A 164 -1.14 -4.73 7.78
CA CYS A 164 -0.89 -5.05 6.37
C CYS A 164 -1.30 -6.48 5.99
N GLY A 165 -1.95 -7.22 6.89
CA GLY A 165 -2.34 -8.61 6.67
C GLY A 165 -1.14 -9.52 6.37
N SER A 166 -1.38 -10.59 5.64
CA SER A 166 -0.33 -11.55 5.28
C SER A 166 0.78 -10.96 4.41
N TYR A 167 0.49 -9.97 3.58
CA TYR A 167 1.50 -9.26 2.80
C TYR A 167 2.55 -8.56 3.68
N GLY A 168 2.14 -8.01 4.82
CA GLY A 168 3.01 -7.35 5.78
C GLY A 168 3.42 -8.25 6.95
N HIS A 169 3.22 -9.58 6.84
CA HIS A 169 3.51 -10.56 7.90
C HIS A 169 2.75 -10.30 9.20
N ASN A 170 1.54 -9.74 9.12
CA ASN A 170 0.65 -9.51 10.26
C ASN A 170 -0.41 -10.60 10.36
N SER A 171 -0.70 -11.03 11.59
CA SER A 171 -1.76 -12.02 11.85
C SER A 171 -3.17 -11.44 11.71
N VAL A 172 -3.32 -10.14 11.93
CA VAL A 172 -4.58 -9.40 11.82
C VAL A 172 -4.37 -8.08 11.09
N SER A 173 -5.42 -7.59 10.45
CA SER A 173 -5.38 -6.35 9.66
C SER A 173 -6.27 -5.24 10.21
N ASN A 174 -6.99 -5.50 11.27
CA ASN A 174 -7.91 -4.60 11.94
C ASN A 174 -7.68 -4.63 13.45
N ASN A 175 -8.53 -3.97 14.23
CA ASN A 175 -8.39 -3.92 15.69
C ASN A 175 -8.29 -5.33 16.29
N VAL A 176 -7.32 -5.52 17.18
CA VAL A 176 -7.23 -6.72 18.01
C VAL A 176 -8.31 -6.67 19.10
N SER A 177 -9.06 -7.75 19.23
CA SER A 177 -10.14 -7.89 20.20
C SER A 177 -9.96 -9.16 21.03
N ALA A 178 -10.83 -9.38 22.01
CA ALA A 178 -10.79 -10.57 22.86
C ALA A 178 -10.82 -11.88 22.04
N VAL A 179 -11.49 -11.89 20.89
CA VAL A 179 -11.54 -13.05 19.98
C VAL A 179 -10.14 -13.46 19.48
N ASN A 180 -9.24 -12.49 19.29
CA ASN A 180 -7.87 -12.76 18.86
C ASN A 180 -6.99 -13.35 19.96
N LEU A 181 -7.43 -13.25 21.23
CA LEU A 181 -6.71 -13.72 22.41
C LEU A 181 -7.23 -15.06 22.95
N ILE A 182 -8.34 -15.57 22.39
CA ILE A 182 -8.98 -16.82 22.84
C ILE A 182 -8.37 -18.00 22.09
N ASN A 183 -7.94 -19.00 22.86
CA ASN A 183 -7.60 -20.31 22.33
C ASN A 183 -8.85 -21.19 22.21
N ILE A 184 -9.25 -21.46 20.99
CA ILE A 184 -10.40 -22.34 20.73
C ILE A 184 -9.93 -23.79 20.75
N LYS A 185 -10.34 -24.55 21.77
CA LYS A 185 -10.15 -26.00 21.81
C LYS A 185 -11.31 -26.69 21.12
N ARG A 186 -10.99 -27.60 20.22
CA ARG A 186 -12.00 -28.43 19.54
C ARG A 186 -11.88 -29.87 19.98
N ILE A 187 -13.01 -30.50 20.37
CA ILE A 187 -13.08 -31.90 20.69
C ILE A 187 -13.74 -32.62 19.53
N GLY A 188 -12.92 -33.37 18.79
CA GLY A 188 -13.44 -34.29 17.74
C GLY A 188 -13.87 -35.58 18.36
N ARG A 189 -15.18 -35.91 18.30
CA ARG A 189 -15.69 -37.21 18.70
C ARG A 189 -15.98 -38.04 17.46
N ARG A 190 -15.65 -39.32 17.52
CA ARG A 190 -16.07 -40.26 16.49
C ARG A 190 -17.59 -40.34 16.47
N ASN A 191 -18.20 -40.08 15.33
CA ASN A 191 -19.67 -40.07 15.22
C ASN A 191 -20.28 -41.44 15.41
N ASN A 192 -19.72 -42.48 14.83
CA ASN A 192 -20.24 -43.86 14.85
C ASN A 192 -19.10 -44.85 14.73
N ASN A 193 -19.43 -46.15 14.96
CA ASN A 193 -18.53 -47.25 14.61
C ASN A 193 -18.49 -47.56 13.10
N MET A 194 -19.20 -46.80 12.27
CA MET A 194 -19.17 -46.96 10.81
C MET A 194 -17.92 -46.36 10.22
N GLN A 195 -17.29 -47.13 9.37
CA GLN A 195 -16.19 -46.65 8.53
C GLN A 195 -16.78 -46.04 7.26
N TRP A 196 -16.91 -44.71 7.24
CA TRP A 196 -17.25 -44.01 6.01
C TRP A 196 -16.29 -42.85 5.80
N VAL A 197 -15.99 -42.59 4.53
CA VAL A 197 -15.10 -41.49 4.10
C VAL A 197 -15.93 -40.53 3.28
N LYS A 198 -15.94 -39.26 3.70
CA LYS A 198 -16.50 -38.21 2.87
C LYS A 198 -15.38 -37.71 1.96
N LEU A 199 -15.49 -38.05 0.70
CA LEU A 199 -14.56 -37.55 -0.32
C LEU A 199 -15.00 -36.17 -0.80
N PRO A 200 -14.07 -35.29 -1.19
CA PRO A 200 -14.41 -34.08 -1.90
C PRO A 200 -15.06 -34.39 -3.24
N PRO A 201 -15.81 -33.45 -3.84
CA PRO A 201 -16.50 -33.66 -5.12
C PRO A 201 -15.59 -34.10 -6.27
N LYS A 202 -14.33 -33.76 -6.18
CA LYS A 202 -13.31 -34.19 -7.15
C LYS A 202 -12.08 -34.72 -6.42
N VAL A 203 -11.62 -35.90 -6.82
CA VAL A 203 -10.43 -36.55 -6.29
C VAL A 203 -9.58 -37.02 -7.48
N TYR A 204 -8.34 -36.59 -7.53
CA TYR A 204 -7.39 -36.91 -8.61
C TYR A 204 -6.30 -37.84 -8.07
N PHE A 205 -6.14 -39.02 -8.67
CA PHE A 205 -5.17 -40.07 -8.27
C PHE A 205 -3.99 -40.23 -9.21
N GLU A 206 -3.76 -39.31 -10.12
CA GLU A 206 -2.69 -39.39 -11.10
C GLU A 206 -1.39 -38.73 -10.61
N LYS A 207 -0.29 -39.21 -11.15
CA LYS A 207 1.01 -38.54 -11.00
C LYS A 207 0.90 -37.11 -11.56
N ASN A 208 1.34 -36.12 -10.79
CA ASN A 208 1.23 -34.68 -11.11
C ASN A 208 -0.21 -34.12 -11.12
N SER A 209 -1.16 -34.77 -10.43
CA SER A 209 -2.54 -34.27 -10.34
C SER A 209 -2.68 -32.87 -9.76
N ILE A 210 -1.64 -32.34 -9.09
CA ILE A 210 -1.58 -30.96 -8.58
C ILE A 210 -1.80 -29.90 -9.68
N ARG A 211 -1.55 -30.23 -10.95
CA ARG A 211 -1.82 -29.32 -12.08
C ARG A 211 -3.29 -28.93 -12.22
N TYR A 212 -4.20 -29.76 -11.69
CA TYR A 212 -5.65 -29.51 -11.73
C TYR A 212 -6.13 -28.50 -10.69
N LEU A 213 -5.26 -28.01 -9.81
CA LEU A 213 -5.60 -26.92 -8.88
C LEU A 213 -5.95 -25.61 -9.59
N ARG A 214 -5.56 -25.46 -10.84
CA ARG A 214 -5.92 -24.28 -11.65
C ARG A 214 -7.39 -24.25 -12.06
N ASP A 215 -8.05 -25.40 -12.05
CA ASP A 215 -9.43 -25.56 -12.54
C ASP A 215 -10.45 -25.59 -11.39
N MET A 216 -10.01 -25.29 -10.18
CA MET A 216 -10.81 -25.18 -8.94
C MET A 216 -11.09 -23.72 -8.57
#